data_09e3447d6e267636fc54b0f0a58709d9
#
_entry.id   09e3447d6e267636fc54b0f0a58709d9
#
_cell.length_a   1.000
_cell.length_b   1.000
_cell.length_c   1.000
_cell.angle_alpha   90.00
_cell.angle_beta   90.00
_cell.angle_gamma   90.00
#
_symmetry.space_group_name_H-M   'P 1'
#
loop_
_entity.id
_entity.type
_entity.pdbx_description
1 polymer ?
#
loop_
_entity_poly.entity_id
_entity_poly.type
_entity_poly.pdbx_seq_one_letter_code
_entity_poly.pdbx_strand_id
1 'polypeptide(L)'
;MVCNMTMQAKAYESFKVSIYVRAYEVDKMKDIHWLDSTWTVISQQLEVDKIYLETHRDLLVVEDATLEQAKKFFHDRGIETAGGITYTINEANSFETFCYSNPEHRKMVQKIAEHTAKHFDEFILDDFFFTSCKSDIEIKAKGMQSWTDYRLKLMTEAGRDLVLKPAKKVNPQIKVIIKYPNWYDHFQGLGFNLEEGPQLFDGIWTGTETRDPAGNQHLQNYLS
;
A
#
# COMPACT_ATOMS: atom_id res chain seq x y z
N MET A 1 -7.52 6.65 45.68
CA MET A 1 -8.01 5.63 44.76
C MET A 1 -6.88 5.35 43.78
N VAL A 2 -6.09 4.31 44.03
CA VAL A 2 -4.93 3.97 43.19
C VAL A 2 -5.47 3.17 42.01
N CYS A 3 -5.41 3.75 40.81
CA CYS A 3 -5.76 3.04 39.59
C CYS A 3 -4.62 2.03 39.33
N ASN A 4 -4.84 0.76 39.62
CA ASN A 4 -3.96 -0.31 39.21
C ASN A 4 -4.13 -0.46 37.67
N MET A 5 -3.29 0.22 36.89
CA MET A 5 -3.06 -0.17 35.52
C MET A 5 -2.31 -1.49 35.54
N THR A 6 -3.01 -2.59 35.44
CA THR A 6 -2.41 -3.87 35.05
C THR A 6 -1.88 -3.68 33.63
N MET A 7 -0.57 -3.50 33.49
CA MET A 7 0.09 -3.68 32.21
C MET A 7 -0.15 -5.13 31.80
N GLN A 8 -1.04 -5.33 30.85
CA GLN A 8 -1.22 -6.61 30.21
C GLN A 8 0.07 -6.90 29.43
N ALA A 9 0.75 -8.00 29.75
CA ALA A 9 1.94 -8.40 29.04
C ALA A 9 1.58 -8.56 27.54
N LYS A 10 2.39 -7.99 26.65
CA LYS A 10 2.18 -8.16 25.20
C LYS A 10 2.28 -9.64 24.85
N ALA A 11 1.37 -10.12 24.01
CA ALA A 11 1.38 -11.51 23.53
C ALA A 11 2.65 -11.82 22.70
N TYR A 12 3.23 -10.78 22.08
CA TYR A 12 4.43 -10.91 21.22
C TYR A 12 5.52 -9.92 21.69
N GLU A 13 6.61 -10.46 22.23
CA GLU A 13 7.72 -9.62 22.75
C GLU A 13 8.76 -9.28 21.66
N SER A 14 8.91 -10.18 20.66
CA SER A 14 10.02 -10.11 19.69
C SER A 14 9.67 -9.50 18.33
N PHE A 15 8.39 -9.22 18.08
CA PHE A 15 7.91 -8.63 16.84
C PHE A 15 6.63 -7.84 17.03
N LYS A 16 6.33 -6.97 16.07
CA LYS A 16 5.06 -6.22 16.00
C LYS A 16 4.15 -6.85 14.96
N VAL A 17 2.86 -6.89 15.29
CA VAL A 17 1.83 -7.37 14.37
C VAL A 17 1.17 -6.17 13.69
N SER A 18 1.14 -6.21 12.36
CA SER A 18 0.45 -5.22 11.56
C SER A 18 -0.58 -5.88 10.64
N ILE A 19 -1.72 -5.22 10.47
CA ILE A 19 -2.76 -5.63 9.52
C ILE A 19 -2.83 -4.60 8.40
N TYR A 20 -2.91 -5.06 7.16
CA TYR A 20 -3.22 -4.24 5.99
C TYR A 20 -4.70 -4.44 5.61
N VAL A 21 -5.45 -3.34 5.53
CA VAL A 21 -6.90 -3.35 5.23
C VAL A 21 -7.13 -2.65 3.90
N ARG A 22 -7.75 -3.37 2.96
CA ARG A 22 -8.04 -2.86 1.62
C ARG A 22 -9.06 -1.71 1.66
N ALA A 23 -9.00 -0.82 0.67
CA ALA A 23 -9.88 0.36 0.59
C ALA A 23 -11.37 0.03 0.68
N TYR A 24 -11.80 -1.11 0.16
CA TYR A 24 -13.20 -1.56 0.25
C TYR A 24 -13.66 -1.82 1.68
N GLU A 25 -12.80 -2.39 2.51
CA GLU A 25 -13.09 -2.63 3.92
C GLU A 25 -12.92 -1.35 4.74
N VAL A 26 -11.96 -0.50 4.37
CA VAL A 26 -11.81 0.82 5.00
C VAL A 26 -13.03 1.70 4.73
N ASP A 27 -13.59 1.69 3.52
CA ASP A 27 -14.82 2.44 3.20
C ASP A 27 -16.03 1.98 4.03
N LYS A 28 -16.10 0.70 4.41
CA LYS A 28 -17.15 0.20 5.32
C LYS A 28 -17.01 0.72 6.75
N MET A 29 -15.83 1.21 7.15
CA MET A 29 -15.58 1.73 8.50
C MET A 29 -16.35 3.03 8.79
N LYS A 30 -17.00 3.63 7.81
CA LYS A 30 -18.01 4.71 8.02
C LYS A 30 -19.18 4.23 8.88
N ASP A 31 -19.50 2.94 8.86
CA ASP A 31 -20.42 2.31 9.81
C ASP A 31 -19.63 1.87 11.05
N ILE A 32 -19.76 2.64 12.13
CA ILE A 32 -19.04 2.38 13.38
C ILE A 32 -19.47 1.05 14.03
N HIS A 33 -20.70 0.60 13.83
CA HIS A 33 -21.17 -0.67 14.37
C HIS A 33 -20.55 -1.85 13.61
N TRP A 34 -20.41 -1.73 12.29
CA TRP A 34 -19.69 -2.71 11.49
C TRP A 34 -18.22 -2.78 11.91
N LEU A 35 -17.57 -1.63 12.08
CA LEU A 35 -16.17 -1.55 12.48
C LEU A 35 -15.94 -2.19 13.85
N ASP A 36 -16.76 -1.83 14.85
CA ASP A 36 -16.62 -2.36 16.21
C ASP A 36 -16.88 -3.87 16.30
N SER A 37 -17.91 -4.36 15.61
CA SER A 37 -18.21 -5.80 15.54
C SER A 37 -17.10 -6.60 14.84
N THR A 38 -16.57 -6.09 13.73
CA THR A 38 -15.49 -6.73 12.99
C THR A 38 -14.20 -6.73 13.81
N TRP A 39 -13.87 -5.60 14.44
CA TRP A 39 -12.69 -5.48 15.28
C TRP A 39 -12.77 -6.38 16.53
N THR A 40 -13.95 -6.54 17.11
CA THR A 40 -14.15 -7.45 18.26
C THR A 40 -13.73 -8.87 17.90
N VAL A 41 -14.07 -9.36 16.71
CA VAL A 41 -13.66 -10.71 16.27
C VAL A 41 -12.14 -10.80 16.07
N ILE A 42 -11.54 -9.79 15.43
CA ILE A 42 -10.09 -9.78 15.15
C ILE A 42 -9.29 -9.72 16.44
N SER A 43 -9.66 -8.83 17.35
CA SER A 43 -8.93 -8.59 18.59
C SER A 43 -8.99 -9.75 19.60
N GLN A 44 -9.97 -10.65 19.45
CA GLN A 44 -10.02 -11.92 20.21
C GLN A 44 -8.99 -12.95 19.72
N GLN A 45 -8.49 -12.82 18.48
CA GLN A 45 -7.59 -13.79 17.88
C GLN A 45 -6.15 -13.27 17.77
N LEU A 46 -5.97 -11.95 17.75
CA LEU A 46 -4.70 -11.34 17.40
C LEU A 46 -4.51 -10.03 18.18
N GLU A 47 -3.35 -9.87 18.82
CA GLU A 47 -2.92 -8.58 19.36
C GLU A 47 -2.24 -7.79 18.23
N VAL A 48 -2.82 -6.63 17.88
CA VAL A 48 -2.39 -5.81 16.75
C VAL A 48 -1.72 -4.55 17.26
N ASP A 49 -0.49 -4.29 16.82
CA ASP A 49 0.25 -3.06 17.17
C ASP A 49 -0.05 -1.93 16.18
N LYS A 50 -0.29 -2.25 14.90
CA LYS A 50 -0.44 -1.26 13.82
C LYS A 50 -1.44 -1.71 12.77
N ILE A 51 -2.15 -0.77 12.19
CA ILE A 51 -3.06 -1.02 11.07
C ILE A 51 -2.76 -0.07 9.91
N TYR A 52 -2.61 -0.64 8.72
CA TYR A 52 -2.51 0.11 7.47
C TYR A 52 -3.91 0.22 6.86
N LEU A 53 -4.39 1.44 6.73
CA LEU A 53 -5.69 1.77 6.14
C LEU A 53 -5.47 2.20 4.69
N GLU A 54 -5.88 1.37 3.76
CA GLU A 54 -5.74 1.68 2.35
C GLU A 54 -6.70 2.80 1.96
N THR A 55 -6.16 3.83 1.31
CA THR A 55 -6.91 5.04 0.94
C THR A 55 -7.42 5.00 -0.49
N HIS A 56 -6.82 4.15 -1.33
CA HIS A 56 -7.15 4.03 -2.74
C HIS A 56 -6.96 2.62 -3.27
N ARG A 57 -7.97 2.13 -4.00
CA ARG A 57 -7.94 0.91 -4.82
C ARG A 57 -9.04 0.99 -5.89
N ASP A 58 -8.76 0.61 -7.13
CA ASP A 58 -9.75 0.52 -8.22
C ASP A 58 -10.58 1.81 -8.40
N LEU A 59 -9.89 2.95 -8.38
CA LEU A 59 -10.49 4.29 -8.43
C LEU A 59 -11.39 4.65 -7.24
N LEU A 60 -11.59 3.75 -6.27
CA LEU A 60 -12.18 4.11 -4.99
C LEU A 60 -11.15 4.92 -4.19
N VAL A 61 -11.51 6.12 -3.82
CA VAL A 61 -10.78 6.95 -2.85
C VAL A 61 -11.63 7.03 -1.59
N VAL A 62 -11.10 6.55 -0.48
CA VAL A 62 -11.81 6.59 0.80
C VAL A 62 -11.94 8.02 1.29
N GLU A 63 -13.13 8.40 1.72
CA GLU A 63 -13.44 9.75 2.16
C GLU A 63 -12.70 10.16 3.44
N ASP A 64 -12.33 11.45 3.54
CA ASP A 64 -11.65 12.04 4.69
C ASP A 64 -12.35 11.68 6.01
N ALA A 65 -13.67 11.80 6.08
CA ALA A 65 -14.45 11.53 7.28
C ALA A 65 -14.33 10.07 7.75
N THR A 66 -14.33 9.14 6.81
CA THR A 66 -14.16 7.70 7.11
C THR A 66 -12.77 7.40 7.63
N LEU A 67 -11.74 8.00 7.02
CA LEU A 67 -10.35 7.83 7.48
C LEU A 67 -10.16 8.38 8.90
N GLU A 68 -10.66 9.58 9.19
CA GLU A 68 -10.55 10.17 10.52
C GLU A 68 -11.33 9.37 11.58
N GLN A 69 -12.50 8.84 11.24
CA GLN A 69 -13.26 7.95 12.13
C GLN A 69 -12.49 6.68 12.44
N ALA A 70 -11.93 6.02 11.41
CA ALA A 70 -11.16 4.81 11.57
C ALA A 70 -9.88 5.05 12.38
N LYS A 71 -9.12 6.11 12.07
CA LYS A 71 -7.93 6.51 12.85
C LYS A 71 -8.25 6.72 14.31
N LYS A 72 -9.30 7.48 14.61
CA LYS A 72 -9.74 7.70 16.01
C LYS A 72 -10.10 6.40 16.69
N PHE A 73 -10.85 5.52 16.05
CA PHE A 73 -11.27 4.22 16.57
C PHE A 73 -10.08 3.37 17.00
N PHE A 74 -9.04 3.26 16.17
CA PHE A 74 -7.83 2.49 16.46
C PHE A 74 -6.92 3.18 17.46
N HIS A 75 -6.76 4.49 17.36
CA HIS A 75 -5.95 5.27 18.28
C HIS A 75 -6.49 5.21 19.73
N ASP A 76 -7.81 5.29 19.90
CA ASP A 76 -8.47 5.16 21.23
C ASP A 76 -8.21 3.77 21.85
N ARG A 77 -7.75 2.79 21.06
CA ARG A 77 -7.37 1.43 21.49
C ARG A 77 -5.85 1.21 21.57
N GLY A 78 -5.06 2.27 21.41
CA GLY A 78 -3.60 2.22 21.47
C GLY A 78 -2.94 1.59 20.25
N ILE A 79 -3.65 1.51 19.10
CA ILE A 79 -3.16 0.94 17.85
C ILE A 79 -2.65 2.06 16.95
N GLU A 80 -1.42 1.91 16.46
CA GLU A 80 -0.86 2.82 15.47
C GLU A 80 -1.61 2.70 14.13
N THR A 81 -1.77 3.83 13.42
CA THR A 81 -2.36 3.83 12.09
C THR A 81 -1.40 4.36 11.04
N ALA A 82 -1.41 3.77 9.87
CA ALA A 82 -0.68 4.24 8.70
C ALA A 82 -1.56 4.12 7.45
N GLY A 83 -1.18 4.79 6.37
CA GLY A 83 -1.88 4.72 5.11
C GLY A 83 -1.43 3.56 4.22
N GLY A 84 -2.25 3.19 3.27
CA GLY A 84 -1.90 2.28 2.18
C GLY A 84 -2.40 2.84 0.85
N ILE A 85 -1.71 2.52 -0.23
CA ILE A 85 -2.13 2.87 -1.59
C ILE A 85 -1.93 1.66 -2.50
N THR A 86 -2.98 1.29 -3.20
CA THR A 86 -2.92 0.36 -4.33
C THR A 86 -3.27 1.13 -5.61
N TYR A 87 -2.30 1.25 -6.52
CA TYR A 87 -2.47 2.01 -7.76
C TYR A 87 -3.08 1.16 -8.89
N THR A 88 -4.22 0.52 -8.60
CA THR A 88 -5.05 -0.15 -9.60
C THR A 88 -6.17 0.76 -10.10
N ILE A 89 -6.56 0.56 -11.37
CA ILE A 89 -7.76 1.13 -11.98
C ILE A 89 -8.88 0.09 -11.94
N ASN A 90 -8.54 -1.17 -12.17
CA ASN A 90 -9.48 -2.28 -12.15
C ASN A 90 -8.75 -3.62 -11.92
N GLU A 91 -8.81 -4.15 -10.69
CA GLU A 91 -8.23 -5.45 -10.36
C GLU A 91 -8.85 -6.60 -11.18
N ALA A 92 -10.15 -6.54 -11.42
CA ALA A 92 -10.86 -7.58 -12.17
C ALA A 92 -10.42 -7.65 -13.64
N ASN A 93 -9.84 -6.56 -14.17
CA ASN A 93 -9.27 -6.52 -15.52
C ASN A 93 -7.76 -6.81 -15.50
N SER A 94 -7.36 -8.00 -15.06
CA SER A 94 -5.96 -8.44 -15.02
C SER A 94 -5.04 -7.45 -14.28
N PHE A 95 -5.52 -6.89 -13.17
CA PHE A 95 -4.82 -5.87 -12.37
C PHE A 95 -4.41 -4.63 -13.19
N GLU A 96 -5.36 -4.07 -13.93
CA GLU A 96 -5.11 -2.85 -14.68
C GLU A 96 -4.61 -1.73 -13.77
N THR A 97 -3.42 -1.22 -14.07
CA THR A 97 -2.76 -0.13 -13.35
C THR A 97 -2.76 1.17 -14.16
N PHE A 98 -2.34 2.25 -13.54
CA PHE A 98 -2.19 3.53 -14.22
C PHE A 98 -1.15 3.47 -15.35
N CYS A 99 -1.39 4.22 -16.43
CA CYS A 99 -0.39 4.51 -17.45
C CYS A 99 0.40 5.76 -17.05
N TYR A 100 1.60 5.58 -16.53
CA TYR A 100 2.39 6.66 -15.93
C TYR A 100 2.96 7.67 -16.94
N SER A 101 2.80 7.47 -18.24
CA SER A 101 3.07 8.47 -19.28
C SER A 101 1.83 9.25 -19.69
N ASN A 102 0.63 8.85 -19.24
CA ASN A 102 -0.61 9.57 -19.52
C ASN A 102 -0.74 10.76 -18.55
N PRO A 103 -0.88 12.02 -19.02
CA PRO A 103 -0.95 13.19 -18.17
C PRO A 103 -2.09 13.18 -17.12
N GLU A 104 -3.26 12.63 -17.48
CA GLU A 104 -4.40 12.56 -16.57
C GLU A 104 -4.16 11.52 -15.47
N HIS A 105 -3.63 10.34 -15.84
CA HIS A 105 -3.25 9.32 -14.86
C HIS A 105 -2.16 9.84 -13.91
N ARG A 106 -1.17 10.58 -14.42
CA ARG A 106 -0.13 11.21 -13.57
C ARG A 106 -0.72 12.14 -12.53
N LYS A 107 -1.71 12.97 -12.91
CA LYS A 107 -2.42 13.85 -11.98
C LYS A 107 -3.21 13.06 -10.93
N MET A 108 -3.83 11.95 -11.33
CA MET A 108 -4.56 11.09 -10.39
C MET A 108 -3.62 10.46 -9.37
N VAL A 109 -2.50 9.90 -9.82
CA VAL A 109 -1.45 9.31 -8.95
C VAL A 109 -0.97 10.33 -7.92
N GLN A 110 -0.69 11.57 -8.33
CA GLN A 110 -0.29 12.66 -7.43
C GLN A 110 -1.36 12.97 -6.39
N LYS A 111 -2.62 13.14 -6.81
CA LYS A 111 -3.74 13.44 -5.90
C LYS A 111 -3.96 12.34 -4.86
N ILE A 112 -3.80 11.08 -5.24
CA ILE A 112 -3.91 9.94 -4.33
C ILE A 112 -2.80 9.99 -3.29
N ALA A 113 -1.56 10.25 -3.69
CA ALA A 113 -0.43 10.40 -2.76
C ALA A 113 -0.62 11.60 -1.81
N GLU A 114 -1.07 12.74 -2.33
CA GLU A 114 -1.38 13.94 -1.54
C GLU A 114 -2.51 13.67 -0.53
N HIS A 115 -3.59 13.00 -0.96
CA HIS A 115 -4.69 12.61 -0.11
C HIS A 115 -4.22 11.72 1.05
N THR A 116 -3.44 10.69 0.76
CA THR A 116 -2.92 9.79 1.79
C THR A 116 -2.00 10.52 2.77
N ALA A 117 -1.10 11.35 2.25
CA ALA A 117 -0.15 12.13 3.07
C ALA A 117 -0.82 13.18 3.97
N LYS A 118 -2.05 13.62 3.65
CA LYS A 118 -2.85 14.51 4.49
C LYS A 118 -3.31 13.83 5.79
N HIS A 119 -3.51 12.51 5.75
CA HIS A 119 -4.11 11.75 6.85
C HIS A 119 -3.11 10.97 7.68
N PHE A 120 -1.94 10.64 7.14
CA PHE A 120 -0.98 9.73 7.78
C PHE A 120 0.44 10.28 7.74
N ASP A 121 1.25 9.87 8.72
CA ASP A 121 2.69 10.15 8.78
C ASP A 121 3.54 9.05 8.14
N GLU A 122 2.91 7.95 7.76
CA GLU A 122 3.52 6.85 7.04
C GLU A 122 2.49 6.23 6.10
N PHE A 123 2.90 5.84 4.91
CA PHE A 123 2.10 4.95 4.07
C PHE A 123 2.94 3.97 3.28
N ILE A 124 2.31 2.86 2.89
CA ILE A 124 2.89 1.84 2.04
C ILE A 124 2.28 1.89 0.64
N LEU A 125 3.12 1.78 -0.38
CA LEU A 125 2.70 1.42 -1.72
C LEU A 125 2.62 -0.10 -1.79
N ASP A 126 1.41 -0.62 -1.98
CA ASP A 126 1.20 -2.05 -2.19
C ASP A 126 1.87 -2.50 -3.49
N ASP A 127 2.04 -3.79 -3.69
CA ASP A 127 2.79 -4.40 -4.81
C ASP A 127 2.20 -4.16 -6.20
N PHE A 128 1.21 -3.29 -6.32
CA PHE A 128 0.63 -2.81 -7.58
C PHE A 128 1.20 -1.46 -8.07
N PHE A 129 2.33 -1.01 -7.51
CA PHE A 129 3.06 0.15 -8.04
C PHE A 129 3.96 -0.26 -9.20
N PHE A 130 3.35 -0.67 -10.30
CA PHE A 130 3.99 -1.10 -11.53
C PHE A 130 3.18 -0.66 -12.76
N THR A 131 3.65 -0.94 -13.98
CA THR A 131 2.89 -0.73 -15.20
C THR A 131 3.08 -1.85 -16.21
N SER A 132 1.96 -2.31 -16.75
CA SER A 132 1.92 -3.16 -17.96
C SER A 132 1.36 -2.43 -19.18
N CYS A 133 1.09 -1.12 -19.04
CA CYS A 133 0.49 -0.29 -20.09
C CYS A 133 1.30 -0.37 -21.39
N LYS A 134 0.57 -0.49 -22.52
CA LYS A 134 1.10 -0.48 -23.89
C LYS A 134 0.25 0.41 -24.79
N SER A 135 -0.29 1.50 -24.25
CA SER A 135 -1.01 2.51 -25.04
C SER A 135 -0.08 3.18 -26.06
N ASP A 136 -0.66 3.83 -27.05
CA ASP A 136 0.11 4.56 -28.07
C ASP A 136 1.04 5.61 -27.47
N ILE A 137 0.65 6.22 -26.33
CA ILE A 137 1.49 7.17 -25.58
C ILE A 137 2.74 6.45 -25.05
N GLU A 138 2.58 5.28 -24.43
CA GLU A 138 3.68 4.48 -23.89
C GLU A 138 4.60 3.95 -25.01
N ILE A 139 4.02 3.44 -26.09
CA ILE A 139 4.77 2.96 -27.26
C ILE A 139 5.63 4.09 -27.84
N LYS A 140 5.04 5.27 -28.02
CA LYS A 140 5.75 6.46 -28.51
C LYS A 140 6.84 6.92 -27.55
N ALA A 141 6.55 6.97 -26.26
CA ALA A 141 7.50 7.41 -25.23
C ALA A 141 8.66 6.43 -25.06
N LYS A 142 8.40 5.11 -25.18
CA LYS A 142 9.42 4.07 -25.14
C LYS A 142 10.42 4.20 -26.29
N GLY A 143 9.95 4.53 -27.47
CA GLY A 143 10.78 4.60 -28.68
C GLY A 143 11.49 3.27 -28.96
N MET A 144 12.81 3.33 -29.13
CA MET A 144 13.66 2.16 -29.43
C MET A 144 14.15 1.39 -28.20
N GLN A 145 13.84 1.87 -26.97
CA GLN A 145 14.23 1.19 -25.72
C GLN A 145 13.53 -0.17 -25.59
N SER A 146 14.10 -1.10 -24.81
CA SER A 146 13.37 -2.26 -24.36
C SER A 146 12.23 -1.84 -23.42
N TRP A 147 11.19 -2.67 -23.27
CA TRP A 147 10.13 -2.40 -22.30
C TRP A 147 10.67 -2.36 -20.87
N THR A 148 11.63 -3.20 -20.57
CA THR A 148 12.28 -3.26 -19.25
C THR A 148 13.00 -1.94 -18.93
N ASP A 149 13.92 -1.50 -19.79
CA ASP A 149 14.68 -0.26 -19.55
C ASP A 149 13.78 0.97 -19.43
N TYR A 150 12.79 1.04 -20.34
CA TYR A 150 11.82 2.12 -20.33
C TYR A 150 11.00 2.15 -19.03
N ARG A 151 10.46 1.00 -18.61
CA ARG A 151 9.60 0.92 -17.43
C ARG A 151 10.38 1.10 -16.11
N LEU A 152 11.59 0.59 -16.00
CA LEU A 152 12.46 0.85 -14.84
C LEU A 152 12.66 2.35 -14.63
N LYS A 153 13.01 3.08 -15.70
CA LYS A 153 13.18 4.53 -15.66
C LYS A 153 11.88 5.25 -15.35
N LEU A 154 10.79 4.88 -16.03
CA LEU A 154 9.47 5.49 -15.87
C LEU A 154 8.96 5.35 -14.42
N MET A 155 9.06 4.15 -13.83
CA MET A 155 8.54 3.90 -12.50
C MET A 155 9.41 4.51 -11.41
N THR A 156 10.74 4.58 -11.60
CA THR A 156 11.64 5.35 -10.71
C THR A 156 11.27 6.84 -10.72
N GLU A 157 11.05 7.41 -11.91
CA GLU A 157 10.59 8.80 -12.05
C GLU A 157 9.20 8.99 -11.42
N ALA A 158 8.27 8.09 -11.68
CA ALA A 158 6.91 8.14 -11.10
C ALA A 158 6.95 8.09 -9.55
N GLY A 159 7.75 7.22 -8.97
CA GLY A 159 7.96 7.15 -7.52
C GLY A 159 8.44 8.47 -6.94
N ARG A 160 9.47 9.05 -7.55
CA ARG A 160 10.05 10.32 -7.12
C ARG A 160 9.09 11.50 -7.33
N ASP A 161 8.53 11.65 -8.53
CA ASP A 161 7.88 12.89 -8.97
C ASP A 161 6.36 12.88 -8.78
N LEU A 162 5.73 11.71 -8.76
CA LEU A 162 4.28 11.57 -8.60
C LEU A 162 3.85 11.08 -7.21
N VAL A 163 4.76 10.46 -6.47
CA VAL A 163 4.44 9.97 -5.12
C VAL A 163 5.19 10.73 -4.06
N LEU A 164 6.53 10.64 -4.02
CA LEU A 164 7.33 11.20 -2.93
C LEU A 164 7.28 12.73 -2.86
N LYS A 165 7.49 13.43 -3.97
CA LYS A 165 7.46 14.89 -3.98
C LYS A 165 6.10 15.45 -3.58
N PRO A 166 4.95 14.99 -4.16
CA PRO A 166 3.64 15.46 -3.74
C PRO A 166 3.31 15.12 -2.28
N ALA A 167 3.61 13.89 -1.83
CA ALA A 167 3.39 13.50 -0.45
C ALA A 167 4.20 14.35 0.54
N LYS A 168 5.51 14.54 0.30
CA LYS A 168 6.38 15.37 1.15
C LYS A 168 6.07 16.86 1.07
N LYS A 169 5.40 17.33 0.03
CA LYS A 169 4.85 18.70 -0.03
C LYS A 169 3.69 18.89 0.94
N VAL A 170 2.85 17.87 1.11
CA VAL A 170 1.71 17.89 2.05
C VAL A 170 2.20 17.65 3.48
N ASN A 171 3.00 16.62 3.69
CA ASN A 171 3.59 16.28 4.98
C ASN A 171 5.10 16.07 4.82
N PRO A 172 5.95 17.05 5.17
CA PRO A 172 7.40 16.95 5.00
C PRO A 172 8.07 15.81 5.77
N GLN A 173 7.43 15.28 6.80
CA GLN A 173 7.93 14.19 7.64
C GLN A 173 7.41 12.80 7.23
N ILE A 174 6.56 12.74 6.20
CA ILE A 174 5.95 11.48 5.75
C ILE A 174 7.00 10.44 5.40
N LYS A 175 6.80 9.22 5.87
CA LYS A 175 7.57 8.05 5.45
C LYS A 175 6.79 7.28 4.39
N VAL A 176 7.45 6.96 3.31
CA VAL A 176 6.86 6.18 2.22
C VAL A 176 7.61 4.87 2.07
N ILE A 177 6.89 3.78 2.21
CA ILE A 177 7.40 2.41 2.11
C ILE A 177 6.98 1.84 0.76
N ILE A 178 7.89 1.20 0.05
CA ILE A 178 7.56 0.43 -1.16
C ILE A 178 7.51 -1.06 -0.83
N LYS A 179 6.47 -1.75 -1.31
CA LYS A 179 6.38 -3.21 -1.24
C LYS A 179 6.80 -3.80 -2.58
N TYR A 180 7.75 -4.73 -2.52
CA TYR A 180 8.13 -5.55 -3.67
C TYR A 180 7.44 -6.92 -3.57
N PRO A 181 6.75 -7.35 -4.64
CA PRO A 181 6.11 -8.67 -4.68
C PRO A 181 7.16 -9.77 -4.78
N ASN A 182 6.76 -11.00 -4.47
CA ASN A 182 7.61 -12.18 -4.63
C ASN A 182 7.56 -12.80 -6.05
N TRP A 183 7.03 -12.10 -7.03
CA TRP A 183 6.91 -12.58 -8.42
C TRP A 183 8.19 -12.30 -9.20
N TYR A 184 9.22 -13.06 -8.95
CA TYR A 184 10.57 -12.82 -9.44
C TYR A 184 10.70 -12.65 -10.96
N ASP A 185 9.88 -13.34 -11.74
CA ASP A 185 9.97 -13.36 -13.20
C ASP A 185 9.58 -12.04 -13.88
N HIS A 186 8.89 -11.13 -13.18
CA HIS A 186 8.29 -9.95 -13.78
C HIS A 186 8.75 -8.62 -13.17
N PHE A 187 9.57 -8.61 -12.16
CA PHE A 187 9.95 -7.41 -11.44
C PHE A 187 10.43 -6.28 -12.34
N GLN A 188 11.50 -6.54 -13.08
CA GLN A 188 12.10 -5.51 -13.93
C GLN A 188 11.20 -5.18 -15.13
N GLY A 189 10.61 -6.19 -15.75
CA GLY A 189 9.75 -6.05 -16.91
C GLY A 189 8.48 -5.22 -16.67
N LEU A 190 8.09 -5.05 -15.40
CA LEU A 190 6.97 -4.23 -14.95
C LEU A 190 7.39 -2.89 -14.34
N GLY A 191 8.70 -2.65 -14.19
CA GLY A 191 9.24 -1.38 -13.70
C GLY A 191 9.63 -1.36 -12.23
N PHE A 192 9.70 -2.51 -11.57
CA PHE A 192 10.28 -2.59 -10.23
C PHE A 192 11.80 -2.45 -10.30
N ASN A 193 12.30 -1.26 -9.98
CA ASN A 193 13.73 -0.96 -9.99
C ASN A 193 14.34 -1.32 -8.64
N LEU A 194 14.96 -2.50 -8.55
CA LEU A 194 15.58 -2.99 -7.33
C LEU A 194 16.95 -2.33 -7.04
N GLU A 195 17.51 -1.58 -7.97
CA GLU A 195 18.74 -0.83 -7.77
C GLU A 195 18.48 0.57 -7.21
N GLU A 196 17.58 1.33 -7.84
CA GLU A 196 17.30 2.72 -7.46
C GLU A 196 16.12 2.84 -6.47
N GLY A 197 15.11 1.99 -6.60
CA GLY A 197 13.92 2.02 -5.75
C GLY A 197 14.24 1.93 -4.26
N PRO A 198 15.08 0.99 -3.80
CA PRO A 198 15.47 0.89 -2.39
C PRO A 198 16.13 2.14 -1.81
N GLN A 199 16.76 2.94 -2.65
CA GLN A 199 17.42 4.19 -2.24
C GLN A 199 16.47 5.39 -2.27
N LEU A 200 15.35 5.25 -2.97
CA LEU A 200 14.39 6.33 -3.18
C LEU A 200 13.37 6.43 -2.03
N PHE A 201 12.92 5.30 -1.52
CA PHE A 201 11.88 5.22 -0.49
C PHE A 201 12.46 5.13 0.92
N ASP A 202 11.65 5.51 1.92
CA ASP A 202 12.07 5.53 3.33
C ASP A 202 12.10 4.12 3.95
N GLY A 203 11.50 3.14 3.31
CA GLY A 203 11.48 1.73 3.74
C GLY A 203 11.08 0.78 2.61
N ILE A 204 11.35 -0.50 2.83
CA ILE A 204 11.06 -1.57 1.89
C ILE A 204 10.32 -2.68 2.62
N TRP A 205 9.24 -3.16 2.03
CA TRP A 205 8.62 -4.42 2.37
C TRP A 205 8.89 -5.44 1.26
N THR A 206 9.25 -6.65 1.66
CA THR A 206 9.33 -7.79 0.76
C THR A 206 8.23 -8.76 1.14
N GLY A 207 7.37 -9.09 0.18
CA GLY A 207 6.26 -10.00 0.43
C GLY A 207 6.68 -11.45 0.29
N THR A 208 6.42 -12.27 1.31
CA THR A 208 6.22 -13.70 1.14
C THR A 208 4.72 -13.93 1.24
N GLU A 209 4.03 -13.98 0.10
CA GLU A 209 2.61 -14.26 0.10
C GLU A 209 2.38 -15.75 0.28
N THR A 210 1.86 -16.14 1.44
CA THR A 210 1.34 -17.49 1.64
C THR A 210 -0.08 -17.53 1.05
N ARG A 211 -0.21 -18.15 -0.10
CA ARG A 211 -1.52 -18.45 -0.71
C ARG A 211 -2.01 -19.79 -0.20
N ASP A 212 -3.31 -20.03 -0.31
CA ASP A 212 -4.06 -21.20 0.18
C ASP A 212 -3.20 -22.48 0.31
N PRO A 213 -2.97 -22.99 1.52
CA PRO A 213 -2.16 -24.18 1.74
C PRO A 213 -2.80 -25.47 1.21
N ALA A 214 -4.09 -25.46 0.89
CA ALA A 214 -4.84 -26.67 0.50
C ALA A 214 -4.73 -27.04 -0.98
N GLY A 215 -4.21 -26.20 -1.87
CA GLY A 215 -4.31 -26.44 -3.31
C GLY A 215 -3.13 -26.07 -4.18
N ASN A 216 -2.05 -25.50 -3.67
CA ASN A 216 -1.08 -24.85 -4.53
C ASN A 216 0.32 -25.48 -4.48
N GLN A 217 0.63 -26.32 -5.49
CA GLN A 217 1.99 -26.82 -5.72
C GLN A 217 3.05 -25.68 -5.87
N HIS A 218 2.62 -24.47 -6.17
CA HIS A 218 3.51 -23.30 -6.25
C HIS A 218 4.10 -22.90 -4.90
N LEU A 219 3.40 -23.11 -3.79
CA LEU A 219 3.93 -22.84 -2.44
C LEU A 219 5.10 -23.73 -2.06
N GLN A 220 5.10 -24.98 -2.51
CA GLN A 220 6.19 -25.93 -2.23
C GLN A 220 7.50 -25.53 -2.93
N ASN A 221 7.42 -24.87 -4.07
CA ASN A 221 8.58 -24.41 -4.82
C ASN A 221 9.22 -23.13 -4.27
N TYR A 222 8.54 -22.39 -3.38
CA TYR A 222 9.07 -21.17 -2.75
C TYR A 222 9.69 -21.43 -1.37
N LEU A 223 9.44 -22.59 -0.78
CA LEU A 223 9.95 -22.97 0.55
C LEU A 223 11.06 -24.03 0.49
N SER A 224 11.41 -24.49 -0.70
CA SER A 224 12.52 -25.41 -0.96
C SER A 224 13.71 -24.68 -1.60
#